data_45ea63cede30a03f574c1eae5e6bd7f8
#
_entry.id   45ea63cede30a03f574c1eae5e6bd7f8
#
_cell.length_a   1.000
_cell.length_b   1.000
_cell.length_c   1.000
_cell.angle_alpha   90.00
_cell.angle_beta   90.00
_cell.angle_gamma   90.00
#
_symmetry.space_group_name_H-M   'P 1'
#
loop_
_entity.id
_entity.type
_entity.pdbx_description
1 polymer ?
#
loop_
_entity_poly.entity_id
_entity_poly.type
_entity_poly.pdbx_seq_one_letter_code
_entity_poly.pdbx_strand_id
1 'polypeptide(L)'
;MLAICTLLVGLSPFASWASAPVNINLASAEVLAESLQGVGLAKAHRIVEYREAHGPFEHIDELAAVQGIGSTTVEKNRSVIRLQ
;
A
#
# COMPACT_ATOMS: atom_id res chain seq x y z
N MET A 1 -22.28 37.79 4.43
CA MET A 1 -22.09 37.34 4.22
C MET A 1 -21.21 36.65 3.91
N LEU A 2 -21.02 36.41 3.86
CA LEU A 2 -20.40 36.03 3.59
C LEU A 2 -19.55 35.15 3.61
N ALA A 3 -19.40 34.88 3.86
CA ALA A 3 -18.60 34.27 3.73
C ALA A 3 -18.17 33.24 4.03
N ILE A 4 -18.29 33.02 4.19
CA ILE A 4 -17.94 32.31 4.54
C ILE A 4 -17.56 31.28 4.21
N CYS A 5 -17.87 30.95 3.97
CA CYS A 5 -17.64 29.98 3.61
C CYS A 5 -16.57 29.44 3.43
N THR A 6 -16.27 29.72 3.26
CA THR A 6 -15.21 29.44 2.99
C THR A 6 -14.61 28.49 3.54
N LEU A 7 -14.72 28.39 4.11
CA LEU A 7 -14.11 27.65 4.61
C LEU A 7 -13.99 26.50 4.43
N LEU A 8 -14.36 26.15 4.47
CA LEU A 8 -14.37 25.06 4.41
C LEU A 8 -13.61 24.46 3.82
N VAL A 9 -13.65 24.72 3.29
CA VAL A 9 -13.04 24.38 2.46
C VAL A 9 -11.90 23.74 2.66
N GLY A 10 -11.17 24.09 2.67
CA GLY A 10 -10.02 23.51 2.57
C GLY A 10 -9.63 22.53 3.46
N LEU A 11 -10.33 22.29 4.27
CA LEU A 11 -9.94 21.43 5.16
C LEU A 11 -9.96 20.10 4.74
N SER A 12 -10.91 19.78 4.07
CA SER A 12 -11.12 18.44 3.69
C SER A 12 -10.03 17.81 2.96
N PRO A 13 -9.36 18.48 2.11
CA PRO A 13 -8.39 17.82 1.27
C PRO A 13 -7.32 17.08 2.01
N PHE A 14 -7.02 17.51 3.18
CA PHE A 14 -5.96 16.85 3.86
C PHE A 14 -6.26 15.46 4.24
N ALA A 15 -7.49 15.15 4.43
CA ALA A 15 -7.83 13.80 4.81
C ALA A 15 -7.49 12.81 3.72
N SER A 16 -7.51 13.28 2.48
CA SER A 16 -7.29 12.35 1.40
C SER A 16 -5.83 11.94 1.26
N TRP A 17 -4.94 12.55 2.00
CA TRP A 17 -3.57 12.18 1.91
C TRP A 17 -3.22 10.96 2.75
N ALA A 18 -4.11 10.54 3.58
CA ALA A 18 -3.86 9.36 4.36
C ALA A 18 -3.82 8.16 3.44
N SER A 19 -2.85 7.31 3.64
CA SER A 19 -2.71 6.12 2.83
C SER A 19 -3.83 5.16 3.10
N ALA A 20 -4.43 4.64 2.05
CA ALA A 20 -5.47 3.64 2.19
C ALA A 20 -4.87 2.28 2.42
N PRO A 21 -5.49 1.44 3.23
CA PRO A 21 -5.02 0.08 3.39
C PRO A 21 -5.06 -0.69 2.08
N VAL A 22 -4.13 -1.62 1.92
CA VAL A 22 -4.08 -2.43 0.72
C VAL A 22 -3.92 -3.89 1.11
N ASN A 23 -4.74 -4.75 0.52
CA ASN A 23 -4.65 -6.17 0.78
C ASN A 23 -3.65 -6.77 -0.18
N ILE A 24 -2.49 -7.18 0.33
CA ILE A 24 -1.42 -7.68 -0.52
C ILE A 24 -1.71 -9.05 -1.10
N ASN A 25 -2.72 -9.72 -0.59
CA ASN A 25 -3.11 -11.03 -1.13
C ASN A 25 -4.08 -10.91 -2.30
N LEU A 26 -4.73 -9.75 -2.46
CA LEU A 26 -5.76 -9.59 -3.48
C LEU A 26 -5.46 -8.48 -4.50
N ALA A 27 -4.66 -7.50 -4.13
CA ALA A 27 -4.46 -6.33 -4.99
C ALA A 27 -3.68 -6.69 -6.25
N SER A 28 -3.95 -5.96 -7.32
CA SER A 28 -3.19 -6.12 -8.56
C SER A 28 -1.81 -5.49 -8.39
N ALA A 29 -0.91 -5.81 -9.31
CA ALA A 29 0.43 -5.22 -9.27
C ALA A 29 0.34 -3.69 -9.35
N GLU A 30 -0.56 -3.17 -10.18
CA GLU A 30 -0.71 -1.73 -10.31
C GLU A 30 -1.12 -1.07 -9.01
N VAL A 31 -2.08 -1.68 -8.32
CA VAL A 31 -2.55 -1.14 -7.05
C VAL A 31 -1.44 -1.24 -6.00
N LEU A 32 -0.71 -2.35 -5.99
CA LEU A 32 0.40 -2.50 -5.04
C LEU A 32 1.47 -1.44 -5.27
N ALA A 33 1.79 -1.16 -6.54
CA ALA A 33 2.79 -0.16 -6.87
C ALA A 33 2.37 1.22 -6.42
N GLU A 34 1.07 1.52 -6.49
CA GLU A 34 0.57 2.81 -6.07
C GLU A 34 0.46 2.93 -4.55
N SER A 35 0.19 1.84 -3.88
CA SER A 35 -0.12 1.87 -2.46
C SER A 35 1.08 1.69 -1.56
N LEU A 36 2.11 1.01 -2.03
CA LEU A 36 3.25 0.68 -1.18
C LEU A 36 4.44 1.57 -1.53
N GLN A 37 4.97 2.24 -0.52
CA GLN A 37 6.13 3.10 -0.71
C GLN A 37 7.35 2.27 -1.05
N GLY A 38 8.10 2.69 -2.05
CA GLY A 38 9.33 2.01 -2.42
C GLY A 38 9.12 0.74 -3.22
N VAL A 39 7.89 0.45 -3.61
CA VAL A 39 7.59 -0.74 -4.39
C VAL A 39 7.10 -0.28 -5.74
N GLY A 40 7.97 -0.26 -6.72
CA GLY A 40 7.55 0.08 -8.07
C GLY A 40 6.87 -1.09 -8.73
N LEU A 41 6.47 -0.89 -9.98
CA LEU A 41 5.69 -1.90 -10.68
C LEU A 41 6.43 -3.23 -10.81
N ALA A 42 7.74 -3.20 -11.05
CA ALA A 42 8.49 -4.45 -11.19
C ALA A 42 8.45 -5.27 -9.91
N LYS A 43 8.63 -4.61 -8.76
CA LYS A 43 8.59 -5.32 -7.49
C LYS A 43 7.17 -5.74 -7.15
N ALA A 44 6.19 -4.94 -7.54
CA ALA A 44 4.79 -5.30 -7.34
C ALA A 44 4.44 -6.58 -8.10
N HIS A 45 4.96 -6.72 -9.32
CA HIS A 45 4.74 -7.96 -10.06
C HIS A 45 5.38 -9.14 -9.35
N ARG A 46 6.52 -8.95 -8.70
CA ARG A 46 7.15 -10.04 -7.96
C ARG A 46 6.32 -10.44 -6.75
N ILE A 47 5.63 -9.49 -6.13
CA ILE A 47 4.73 -9.84 -5.03
C ILE A 47 3.60 -10.72 -5.54
N VAL A 48 3.02 -10.36 -6.68
CA VAL A 48 1.94 -11.15 -7.26
C VAL A 48 2.44 -12.55 -7.61
N GLU A 49 3.60 -12.63 -8.24
CA GLU A 49 4.16 -13.93 -8.60
C GLU A 49 4.45 -14.78 -7.37
N TYR A 50 4.96 -14.15 -6.32
CA TYR A 50 5.28 -14.87 -5.10
C TYR A 50 4.03 -15.49 -4.47
N ARG A 51 2.96 -14.70 -4.36
CA ARG A 51 1.75 -15.23 -3.74
C ARG A 51 1.10 -16.31 -4.59
N GLU A 52 1.27 -16.22 -5.92
CA GLU A 52 0.73 -17.27 -6.80
C GLU A 52 1.52 -18.55 -6.68
N ALA A 53 2.81 -18.45 -6.42
CA ALA A 53 3.65 -19.64 -6.32
C ALA A 53 3.59 -20.27 -4.94
N HIS A 54 3.45 -19.47 -3.88
CA HIS A 54 3.58 -19.95 -2.50
C HIS A 54 2.29 -19.86 -1.70
N GLY A 55 1.23 -19.31 -2.28
CA GLY A 55 -0.02 -19.11 -1.56
C GLY A 55 -0.06 -17.75 -0.89
N PRO A 56 -1.21 -17.41 -0.30
CA PRO A 56 -1.37 -16.10 0.30
C PRO A 56 -0.35 -15.86 1.41
N PHE A 57 0.02 -14.61 1.56
CA PHE A 57 0.86 -14.21 2.69
C PHE A 57 0.06 -14.39 3.97
N GLU A 58 0.65 -15.01 4.96
CA GLU A 58 0.01 -15.19 6.26
C GLU A 58 0.54 -14.23 7.30
N HIS A 59 1.69 -13.62 7.03
CA HIS A 59 2.29 -12.63 7.91
C HIS A 59 2.85 -11.52 7.05
N ILE A 60 2.77 -10.29 7.56
CA ILE A 60 3.27 -9.14 6.79
C ILE A 60 4.76 -9.27 6.51
N ASP A 61 5.51 -9.81 7.46
CA ASP A 61 6.96 -9.94 7.30
C ASP A 61 7.36 -10.88 6.18
N GLU A 62 6.46 -11.71 5.70
CA GLU A 62 6.77 -12.59 4.58
C GLU A 62 7.05 -11.81 3.30
N LEU A 63 6.61 -10.55 3.23
CA LEU A 63 6.94 -9.75 2.07
C LEU A 63 8.44 -9.62 1.86
N ALA A 64 9.23 -9.72 2.91
CA ALA A 64 10.67 -9.62 2.78
C ALA A 64 11.28 -10.80 2.05
N ALA A 65 10.53 -11.87 1.85
CA ALA A 65 11.00 -13.00 1.06
C ALA A 65 10.88 -12.73 -0.44
N VAL A 66 10.13 -11.70 -0.81
CA VAL A 66 9.98 -11.36 -2.23
C VAL A 66 11.24 -10.65 -2.69
N GLN A 67 11.78 -11.08 -3.83
CA GLN A 67 13.00 -10.49 -4.35
C GLN A 67 12.85 -9.00 -4.56
N GLY A 68 13.75 -8.22 -4.02
CA GLY A 68 13.73 -6.78 -4.14
C GLY A 68 13.02 -6.06 -3.01
N ILE A 69 12.40 -6.79 -2.09
CA ILE A 69 11.72 -6.18 -0.95
C ILE A 69 12.45 -6.57 0.31
N GLY A 70 12.98 -5.58 0.99
CA GLY A 70 13.70 -5.82 2.24
C GLY A 70 12.85 -5.45 3.43
N SER A 71 13.41 -5.70 4.61
CA SER A 71 12.69 -5.41 5.85
C SER A 71 12.39 -3.93 6.02
N THR A 72 13.26 -3.06 5.52
CA THR A 72 13.01 -1.62 5.61
C THR A 72 11.76 -1.24 4.83
N THR A 73 11.58 -1.79 3.64
CA THR A 73 10.40 -1.52 2.85
C THR A 73 9.15 -2.05 3.56
N VAL A 74 9.26 -3.22 4.19
CA VAL A 74 8.13 -3.77 4.93
C VAL A 74 7.76 -2.83 6.07
N GLU A 75 8.74 -2.35 6.82
CA GLU A 75 8.44 -1.48 7.96
C GLU A 75 7.81 -0.17 7.53
N LYS A 76 8.26 0.39 6.41
CA LYS A 76 7.68 1.64 5.92
C LYS A 76 6.20 1.49 5.58
N ASN A 77 5.78 0.29 5.25
CA ASN A 77 4.43 0.07 4.76
C ASN A 77 3.55 -0.73 5.71
N ARG A 78 4.09 -1.10 6.87
CA ARG A 78 3.36 -2.01 7.76
C ARG A 78 1.96 -1.53 8.11
N SER A 79 1.83 -0.23 8.31
CA SER A 79 0.55 0.31 8.75
C SER A 79 -0.54 0.26 7.69
N VAL A 80 -0.17 0.15 6.41
CA VAL A 80 -1.17 0.11 5.36
C VAL A 80 -1.39 -1.29 4.81
N ILE A 81 -0.56 -2.26 5.18
CA ILE A 81 -0.68 -3.62 4.66
C ILE A 81 -1.77 -4.39 5.38
N ARG A 82 -2.60 -5.08 4.59
CA ARG A 82 -3.61 -5.97 5.13
C ARG A 82 -3.50 -7.32 4.44
N LEU A 83 -3.88 -8.36 5.15
CA LEU A 83 -3.83 -9.73 4.63
C LEU A 83 -5.21 -10.28 4.32
N GLN A 84 -6.23 -9.58 4.79
CA GLN A 84 -7.61 -10.00 4.53
C GLN A 84 -8.48 -8.81 4.22
#